data_fcdda59960b52a891322baede1ea8a0d
#
_entry.id   fcdda59960b52a891322baede1ea8a0d
#
_cell.length_a   1.000
_cell.length_b   1.000
_cell.length_c   1.000
_cell.angle_alpha   90.00
_cell.angle_beta   90.00
_cell.angle_gamma   90.00
#
_symmetry.space_group_name_H-M   'P 1'
#
loop_
_entity.id
_entity.type
_entity.pdbx_description
1 polymer ?
#
loop_
_entity_poly.entity_id
_entity_poly.type
_entity_poly.pdbx_seq_one_letter_code
_entity_poly.pdbx_strand_id
1 'polypeptide(L)' 'MQTLKIDRTKLITKSAYAKKIGVSPAAIDKQCKSGKLTLVKIEGAELIYLG' A
#
# COMPACT_ATOMS: atom_id res chain seq x y z
N MET A 1 -19.25 -10.15 11.56
CA MET A 1 -19.10 -9.62 11.09
C MET A 1 -17.95 -8.99 10.80
N GLN A 2 -17.43 -8.74 10.25
CA GLN A 2 -16.45 -8.29 10.06
C GLN A 2 -16.12 -7.17 10.22
N THR A 3 -15.48 -6.85 10.40
CA THR A 3 -15.33 -5.70 10.82
C THR A 3 -14.13 -5.01 10.47
N LEU A 4 -13.37 -5.43 9.50
CA LEU A 4 -12.30 -4.72 8.99
C LEU A 4 -12.83 -3.58 8.21
N LYS A 5 -12.58 -2.38 8.62
CA LYS A 5 -13.04 -1.24 7.91
C LYS A 5 -11.95 -0.63 7.12
N ILE A 6 -11.46 -1.32 6.14
CA ILE A 6 -10.48 -0.77 5.24
C ILE A 6 -11.21 0.04 4.18
N ASP A 7 -10.90 1.32 4.12
CA ASP A 7 -11.52 2.20 3.15
C ASP A 7 -10.85 1.98 1.80
N ARG A 8 -11.60 1.46 0.84
CA ARG A 8 -11.03 1.16 -0.48
C ARG A 8 -10.52 2.40 -1.19
N THR A 9 -11.08 3.55 -0.89
CA THR A 9 -10.61 4.76 -1.52
C THR A 9 -9.22 5.16 -1.06
N LYS A 10 -8.74 4.52 0.01
CA LYS A 10 -7.41 4.79 0.53
C LYS A 10 -6.43 3.68 0.19
N LEU A 11 -6.83 2.74 -0.64
CA LEU A 11 -5.95 1.69 -1.10
C LEU A 11 -5.44 2.02 -2.49
N ILE A 12 -4.16 1.80 -2.71
CA ILE A 12 -3.55 2.06 -4.00
C ILE A 12 -2.52 0.98 -4.24
N THR A 13 -2.36 0.57 -5.51
CA THR A 13 -1.37 -0.45 -5.80
C THR A 13 0.03 0.11 -5.55
N LYS A 14 0.95 -0.78 -5.24
CA LYS A 14 2.32 -0.38 -4.98
C LYS A 14 2.91 0.37 -6.17
N SER A 15 2.68 -0.14 -7.37
CA SER A 15 3.19 0.51 -8.58
C SER A 15 2.61 1.91 -8.78
N ALA A 16 1.30 2.04 -8.58
CA ALA A 16 0.65 3.33 -8.76
C ALA A 16 1.13 4.33 -7.71
N TYR A 17 1.33 3.85 -6.49
CA TYR A 17 1.80 4.74 -5.44
C TYR A 17 3.23 5.21 -5.72
N ALA A 18 4.08 4.30 -6.21
CA ALA A 18 5.45 4.65 -6.56
C ALA A 18 5.46 5.73 -7.63
N LYS A 19 4.60 5.61 -8.63
CA LYS A 19 4.49 6.62 -9.66
C LYS A 19 3.99 7.94 -9.10
N LYS A 20 3.05 7.86 -8.19
CA LYS A 20 2.44 9.06 -7.63
C LYS A 20 3.47 9.91 -6.89
N ILE A 21 4.35 9.28 -6.13
CA ILE A 21 5.33 10.03 -5.35
C ILE A 21 6.69 10.09 -6.04
N GLY A 22 6.82 9.51 -7.22
CA GLY A 22 8.03 9.64 -8.02
C GLY A 22 9.22 8.82 -7.53
N VAL A 23 8.96 7.62 -7.02
CA VAL A 23 10.03 6.73 -6.57
C VAL A 23 9.89 5.37 -7.21
N SER A 24 10.90 4.52 -7.05
CA SER A 24 10.83 3.17 -7.59
C SER A 24 10.02 2.27 -6.65
N PRO A 25 9.47 1.16 -7.17
CA PRO A 25 8.78 0.20 -6.30
C PRO A 25 9.67 -0.35 -5.20
N ALA A 26 10.97 -0.47 -5.45
CA ALA A 26 11.89 -0.94 -4.42
C ALA A 26 11.94 0.02 -3.24
N ALA A 27 11.84 1.32 -3.50
CA ALA A 27 11.80 2.30 -2.43
C ALA A 27 10.54 2.14 -1.59
N ILE A 28 9.42 1.79 -2.24
CA ILE A 28 8.17 1.56 -1.53
C ILE A 28 8.32 0.34 -0.60
N ASP A 29 8.96 -0.72 -1.09
CA ASP A 29 9.21 -1.89 -0.24
C ASP A 29 10.00 -1.52 1.00
N LYS A 30 11.01 -0.70 0.84
CA LYS A 30 11.81 -0.26 1.98
C LYS A 30 10.97 0.50 2.98
N GLN A 31 10.09 1.37 2.50
CA GLN A 31 9.24 2.14 3.40
C GLN A 31 8.25 1.25 4.14
N CYS A 32 7.75 0.23 3.47
CA CYS A 32 6.89 -0.73 4.13
C CYS A 32 7.62 -1.49 5.22
N LYS A 33 8.84 -1.91 4.95
CA LYS A 33 9.64 -2.63 5.94
C LYS A 33 10.00 -1.76 7.14
N SER A 34 10.20 -0.48 6.91
CA SER A 34 10.56 0.41 8.01
C SER A 34 9.34 0.86 8.81
N GLY A 35 8.16 0.49 8.36
CA GLY A 35 6.93 0.84 9.08
C GLY A 35 6.33 2.17 8.68
N LYS A 36 6.88 2.83 7.68
CA LYS A 36 6.34 4.10 7.25
C LYS A 36 5.07 3.96 6.42
N LEU A 37 4.91 2.82 5.77
CA LEU A 37 3.73 2.54 4.97
C LEU A 37 3.12 1.23 5.42
N THR A 38 1.82 1.11 5.25
CA THR A 38 1.11 -0.13 5.56
C THR A 38 0.85 -0.90 4.27
N LEU A 39 1.41 -2.09 4.20
CA LEU A 39 1.20 -2.95 3.05
C LEU A 39 0.03 -3.87 3.32
N VAL A 40 -0.91 -3.92 2.39
CA VAL A 40 -2.07 -4.80 2.48
C VAL A 40 -2.04 -5.74 1.29
N LYS A 41 -2.16 -7.03 1.55
CA LYS A 41 -2.15 -8.00 0.48
C LYS A 41 -3.56 -8.56 0.33
N ILE A 42 -4.15 -8.38 -0.83
CA ILE A 42 -5.50 -8.84 -1.11
C ILE A 42 -5.45 -9.68 -2.38
N GLU A 43 -5.80 -10.97 -2.24
CA GLU A 43 -5.84 -11.90 -3.37
C GLU A 43 -4.57 -11.85 -4.21
N GLY A 44 -3.43 -11.79 -3.55
CA GLY A 44 -2.16 -11.79 -4.24
C GLY A 44 -1.69 -10.43 -4.72
N ALA A 45 -2.53 -9.42 -4.62
CA ALA A 45 -2.15 -8.07 -5.02
C ALA A 45 -1.62 -7.29 -3.83
N GLU A 46 -0.52 -6.61 -4.01
CA GLU A 46 0.07 -5.80 -2.94
C GLU A 46 -0.41 -4.36 -3.08
N LEU A 47 -1.06 -3.88 -2.04
CA LEU A 47 -1.64 -2.54 -2.04
C LEU A 47 -1.07 -1.76 -0.87
N ILE A 48 -1.06 -0.46 -1.01
CA ILE A 48 -0.63 0.44 0.06
C ILE A 48 -1.87 1.09 0.65
N TYR A 49 -1.97 1.04 1.97
CA TYR A 49 -3.10 1.65 2.66
C TYR A 49 -2.69 3.03 3.14
N LEU A 50 -3.41 4.04 2.68
CA LEU A 50 -3.08 5.43 2.97
C LEU A 50 -3.80 5.99 4.20
N GLY A 51 -4.68 5.22 4.76
CA GLY A 51 -5.49 5.67 5.88
C GLY A 51 -4.89 5.49 7.26
#